data_3852a3e3ba7f2bb2f48be6fc0fee26de
#
_entry.id   3852a3e3ba7f2bb2f48be6fc0fee26de
#
_cell.length_a   1.000
_cell.length_b   1.000
_cell.length_c   1.000
_cell.angle_alpha   90.00
_cell.angle_beta   90.00
_cell.angle_gamma   90.00
#
_symmetry.space_group_name_H-M   'P 1'
#
loop_
_entity.id
_entity.type
_entity.pdbx_description
1 polymer ?
#
loop_
_entity_poly.entity_id
_entity_poly.type
_entity_poly.pdbx_seq_one_letter_code
_entity_poly.pdbx_strand_id
1 'polypeptide(L)'
;CYRSYLTIAELKDTAGIALRTVRRNGRLETRLVAEANCSFASIFMMSDQRGAASLFMVGVLWLLGSWWYTRRNKPSLVVPGLSYGGLVYHDNHFMTLSGDQIHLTPMQHALLEMFMTSDTHTLSKQEICNRLWPKKPDASDTLYTLIRRIKPIIEAHSSLKIESDRGKSYSLKHR
;
A
#
# COMPACT_ATOMS: atom_id res chain seq x y z
N CYS A 1 7.18 8.50 -68.03
CA CYS A 1 6.19 9.52 -67.57
C CYS A 1 4.91 8.82 -67.18
N TYR A 2 4.76 8.55 -65.93
CA TYR A 2 3.47 8.12 -65.40
C TYR A 2 2.61 9.40 -65.18
N ARG A 3 1.67 9.63 -66.04
CA ARG A 3 0.58 10.56 -65.81
C ARG A 3 -0.48 9.79 -64.99
N SER A 4 -0.44 9.95 -63.68
CA SER A 4 -1.56 9.55 -62.87
C SER A 4 -2.67 10.58 -63.06
N TYR A 5 -3.71 10.22 -63.76
CA TYR A 5 -4.93 11.00 -63.84
C TYR A 5 -5.72 10.81 -62.56
N LEU A 6 -5.42 11.65 -61.58
CA LEU A 6 -6.30 11.78 -60.41
C LEU A 6 -7.42 12.72 -60.82
N THR A 7 -8.65 12.23 -60.92
CA THR A 7 -9.84 13.04 -61.12
C THR A 7 -10.08 13.91 -59.88
N ILE A 8 -10.46 15.19 -60.13
CA ILE A 8 -10.73 16.15 -59.03
C ILE A 8 -11.79 15.65 -58.05
N ALA A 9 -12.65 14.75 -58.46
CA ALA A 9 -13.66 14.12 -57.61
C ALA A 9 -13.04 13.18 -56.54
N GLU A 10 -11.96 12.44 -56.85
CA GLU A 10 -11.24 11.58 -55.90
C GLU A 10 -10.42 12.37 -54.91
N LEU A 11 -10.01 13.61 -55.28
CA LEU A 11 -9.27 14.48 -54.37
C LEU A 11 -10.15 15.15 -53.30
N LYS A 12 -11.47 15.15 -53.46
CA LYS A 12 -12.40 15.84 -52.58
C LYS A 12 -12.72 15.04 -51.32
N ASP A 13 -12.56 13.72 -51.38
CA ASP A 13 -12.83 12.81 -50.26
C ASP A 13 -11.60 12.51 -49.41
N THR A 14 -10.38 12.87 -49.87
CA THR A 14 -9.17 12.74 -49.06
C THR A 14 -8.95 14.03 -48.27
N ALA A 15 -9.49 14.06 -47.06
CA ALA A 15 -9.22 15.12 -46.12
C ALA A 15 -7.70 15.30 -45.93
N GLY A 16 -7.15 16.43 -46.41
CA GLY A 16 -5.75 16.79 -46.22
C GLY A 16 -4.95 17.09 -47.48
N ILE A 17 -5.58 17.11 -48.68
CA ILE A 17 -4.89 17.52 -49.88
C ILE A 17 -5.33 18.94 -50.25
N ALA A 18 -4.44 19.92 -50.14
CA ALA A 18 -4.68 21.27 -50.51
C ALA A 18 -3.88 21.65 -51.79
N LEU A 19 -4.56 22.27 -52.77
CA LEU A 19 -3.94 22.87 -53.92
C LEU A 19 -3.34 24.21 -53.52
N ARG A 20 -2.02 24.30 -53.43
CA ARG A 20 -1.32 25.53 -53.15
C ARG A 20 -0.64 26.07 -54.40
N THR A 21 -1.01 27.29 -54.84
CA THR A 21 -0.32 27.99 -55.89
C THR A 21 0.94 28.66 -55.36
N VAL A 22 2.10 28.18 -55.80
CA VAL A 22 3.39 28.77 -55.45
C VAL A 22 3.94 29.56 -56.62
N ARG A 23 4.32 30.80 -56.38
CA ARG A 23 4.97 31.67 -57.40
C ARG A 23 6.49 31.39 -57.40
N ARG A 24 6.96 30.78 -58.46
CA ARG A 24 8.39 30.53 -58.64
C ARG A 24 8.86 31.19 -59.95
N ASN A 25 9.87 32.04 -59.91
CA ASN A 25 10.44 32.73 -61.05
C ASN A 25 9.42 33.46 -61.93
N GLY A 26 8.42 34.15 -61.36
CA GLY A 26 7.42 34.90 -62.12
C GLY A 26 6.31 34.07 -62.77
N ARG A 27 6.38 32.75 -62.73
CA ARG A 27 5.32 31.83 -63.19
C ARG A 27 4.53 31.26 -62.02
N LEU A 28 3.22 31.15 -62.14
CA LEU A 28 2.32 30.50 -61.21
C LEU A 28 2.34 29.03 -61.50
N GLU A 29 2.93 28.25 -60.59
CA GLU A 29 2.86 26.79 -60.61
C GLU A 29 1.88 26.33 -59.55
N THR A 30 0.89 25.57 -59.95
CA THR A 30 0.01 24.85 -59.04
C THR A 30 0.70 23.56 -58.58
N ARG A 31 1.01 23.49 -57.29
CA ARG A 31 1.62 22.31 -56.69
C ARG A 31 0.61 21.66 -55.73
N LEU A 32 0.42 20.38 -55.89
CA LEU A 32 -0.30 19.57 -54.93
C LEU A 32 0.59 19.42 -53.67
N VAL A 33 0.17 20.03 -52.62
CA VAL A 33 0.80 19.85 -51.30
C VAL A 33 -0.16 19.03 -50.46
N ALA A 34 0.26 17.82 -50.10
CA ALA A 34 -0.43 17.02 -49.14
C ALA A 34 -0.08 17.58 -47.73
N GLU A 35 -0.96 18.37 -47.16
CA GLU A 35 -0.88 18.71 -45.75
C GLU A 35 -1.58 17.60 -44.95
N ALA A 36 -0.81 16.72 -44.36
CA ALA A 36 -1.36 15.76 -43.43
C ALA A 36 -1.76 16.48 -42.13
N ASN A 37 -3.01 16.87 -42.03
CA ASN A 37 -3.56 17.43 -40.80
C ASN A 37 -3.87 16.27 -39.84
N CYS A 38 -2.78 15.58 -39.41
CA CYS A 38 -2.87 14.42 -38.53
C CYS A 38 -2.95 14.89 -37.08
N SER A 39 -4.15 14.98 -36.54
CA SER A 39 -4.33 14.98 -35.09
C SER A 39 -3.83 13.66 -34.50
N PHE A 40 -3.15 13.68 -33.34
CA PHE A 40 -2.66 12.49 -32.66
C PHE A 40 -3.79 11.45 -32.45
N ALA A 41 -5.02 11.93 -32.23
CA ALA A 41 -6.22 11.09 -32.09
C ALA A 41 -6.61 10.36 -33.39
N SER A 42 -6.44 11.00 -34.58
CA SER A 42 -6.78 10.39 -35.86
C SER A 42 -5.78 9.31 -36.28
N ILE A 43 -4.49 9.51 -35.95
CA ILE A 43 -3.45 8.50 -36.17
C ILE A 43 -3.72 7.27 -35.29
N PHE A 44 -4.13 7.50 -34.03
CA PHE A 44 -4.44 6.43 -33.09
C PHE A 44 -5.70 5.64 -33.50
N MET A 45 -6.72 6.31 -34.06
CA MET A 45 -7.94 5.63 -34.53
C MET A 45 -7.77 4.88 -35.86
N MET A 46 -6.89 5.32 -36.74
CA MET A 46 -6.61 4.68 -38.04
C MET A 46 -5.61 3.54 -37.97
N SER A 47 -4.79 3.47 -36.92
CA SER A 47 -3.86 2.38 -36.71
C SER A 47 -4.61 1.15 -36.19
N ASP A 48 -4.38 -0.01 -36.76
CA ASP A 48 -4.95 -1.28 -36.31
C ASP A 48 -4.29 -1.74 -34.99
N GLN A 49 -4.56 -0.96 -33.93
CA GLN A 49 -3.96 -1.13 -32.61
C GLN A 49 -4.81 -2.01 -31.69
N ARG A 50 -5.74 -2.79 -32.25
CA ARG A 50 -6.59 -3.69 -31.45
C ARG A 50 -5.77 -4.63 -30.58
N GLY A 51 -4.64 -5.14 -31.12
CA GLY A 51 -3.70 -5.98 -30.37
C GLY A 51 -2.97 -5.25 -29.25
N ALA A 52 -2.49 -4.04 -29.51
CA ALA A 52 -1.80 -3.22 -28.50
C ALA A 52 -2.75 -2.75 -27.38
N ALA A 53 -3.98 -2.37 -27.72
CA ALA A 53 -5.00 -1.99 -26.75
C ALA A 53 -5.42 -3.16 -25.86
N SER A 54 -5.55 -4.37 -26.41
CA SER A 54 -5.87 -5.57 -25.62
C SER A 54 -4.74 -5.92 -24.64
N LEU A 55 -3.48 -5.87 -25.07
CA LEU A 55 -2.31 -6.10 -24.21
C LEU A 55 -2.22 -5.06 -23.10
N PHE A 56 -2.49 -3.79 -23.41
CA PHE A 56 -2.53 -2.73 -22.40
C PHE A 56 -3.60 -2.97 -21.34
N MET A 57 -4.81 -3.35 -21.75
CA MET A 57 -5.92 -3.69 -20.83
C MET A 57 -5.55 -4.87 -19.93
N VAL A 58 -4.94 -5.92 -20.48
CA VAL A 58 -4.47 -7.08 -19.70
C VAL A 58 -3.42 -6.64 -18.68
N GLY A 59 -2.47 -5.79 -19.08
CA GLY A 59 -1.45 -5.24 -18.19
C GLY A 59 -2.05 -4.42 -17.05
N VAL A 60 -3.01 -3.55 -17.32
CA VAL A 60 -3.71 -2.75 -16.30
C VAL A 60 -4.49 -3.66 -15.33
N LEU A 61 -5.21 -4.65 -15.83
CA LEU A 61 -5.93 -5.62 -15.00
C LEU A 61 -4.99 -6.41 -14.12
N TRP A 62 -3.81 -6.79 -14.64
CA TRP A 62 -2.80 -7.51 -13.87
C TRP A 62 -2.19 -6.65 -12.77
N LEU A 63 -1.92 -5.37 -13.05
CA LEU A 63 -1.43 -4.41 -12.05
C LEU A 63 -2.47 -4.15 -10.96
N LEU A 64 -3.74 -3.95 -11.33
CA LEU A 64 -4.83 -3.77 -10.38
C LEU A 64 -5.04 -5.02 -9.53
N GLY A 65 -5.02 -6.20 -10.14
CA GLY A 65 -5.13 -7.49 -9.45
C GLY A 65 -3.95 -7.71 -8.49
N SER A 66 -2.72 -7.44 -8.93
CA SER A 66 -1.52 -7.52 -8.10
C SER A 66 -1.55 -6.53 -6.93
N TRP A 67 -1.95 -5.29 -7.19
CA TRP A 67 -2.09 -4.28 -6.13
C TRP A 67 -3.18 -4.66 -5.11
N TRP A 68 -4.33 -5.19 -5.59
CA TRP A 68 -5.39 -5.66 -4.71
C TRP A 68 -4.98 -6.90 -3.90
N TYR A 69 -4.26 -7.84 -4.53
CA TYR A 69 -3.72 -9.03 -3.88
C TYR A 69 -2.68 -8.67 -2.80
N THR A 70 -1.72 -7.79 -3.09
CA THR A 70 -0.72 -7.34 -2.12
C THR A 70 -1.33 -6.53 -0.98
N ARG A 71 -2.39 -5.75 -1.26
CA ARG A 71 -3.10 -5.00 -0.23
C ARG A 71 -3.92 -5.91 0.69
N ARG A 72 -4.44 -7.01 0.17
CA ARG A 72 -5.23 -7.98 0.94
C ARG A 72 -4.37 -8.98 1.67
N ASN A 73 -3.28 -9.43 1.06
CA ASN A 73 -2.30 -10.33 1.63
C ASN A 73 -1.04 -9.54 1.97
N LYS A 74 -1.07 -8.79 3.06
CA LYS A 74 0.18 -8.27 3.63
C LYS A 74 0.98 -9.50 4.07
N PRO A 75 2.20 -9.74 3.52
CA PRO A 75 3.03 -10.84 4.00
C PRO A 75 3.25 -10.62 5.49
N SER A 76 2.93 -11.62 6.29
CA SER A 76 3.36 -11.64 7.68
C SER A 76 4.88 -11.65 7.64
N LEU A 77 5.50 -10.51 7.86
CA LEU A 77 6.94 -10.42 8.08
C LEU A 77 7.23 -11.27 9.32
N VAL A 78 7.72 -12.49 9.10
CA VAL A 78 8.35 -13.26 10.17
C VAL A 78 9.68 -12.57 10.44
N VAL A 79 9.61 -11.50 11.21
CA VAL A 79 10.79 -10.83 11.71
C VAL A 79 11.34 -11.72 12.82
N PRO A 80 12.65 -12.05 12.85
CA PRO A 80 13.27 -12.73 13.98
C PRO A 80 13.26 -11.79 15.19
N GLY A 81 12.16 -11.74 15.89
CA GLY A 81 11.89 -10.97 17.09
C GLY A 81 11.06 -11.79 18.04
N LEU A 82 10.94 -11.36 19.30
CA LEU A 82 10.04 -11.99 20.25
C LEU A 82 8.62 -11.93 19.71
N SER A 83 8.09 -13.07 19.26
CA SER A 83 6.71 -13.17 18.78
C SER A 83 5.91 -14.09 19.70
N TYR A 84 4.80 -13.60 20.24
CA TYR A 84 3.88 -14.38 21.05
C TYR A 84 2.44 -13.95 20.79
N GLY A 85 1.59 -14.92 20.50
CA GLY A 85 0.15 -14.73 20.36
C GLY A 85 -0.31 -13.69 19.34
N GLY A 86 0.45 -13.51 18.26
CA GLY A 86 0.11 -12.54 17.22
C GLY A 86 0.72 -11.16 17.41
N LEU A 87 1.49 -10.94 18.47
CA LEU A 87 2.29 -9.74 18.70
C LEU A 87 3.74 -10.01 18.32
N VAL A 88 4.37 -9.08 17.65
CA VAL A 88 5.79 -9.10 17.28
C VAL A 88 6.44 -7.86 17.89
N TYR A 89 7.52 -8.07 18.64
CA TYR A 89 8.36 -7.00 19.18
C TYR A 89 9.59 -6.81 18.29
N HIS A 90 9.67 -5.68 17.65
CA HIS A 90 10.78 -5.33 16.75
C HIS A 90 11.11 -3.84 16.84
N ASP A 91 12.40 -3.51 16.85
CA ASP A 91 12.91 -2.12 16.90
C ASP A 91 12.21 -1.24 17.96
N ASN A 92 12.03 -1.79 19.16
CA ASN A 92 11.38 -1.09 20.27
C ASN A 92 9.92 -0.72 20.03
N HIS A 93 9.24 -1.43 19.10
CA HIS A 93 7.82 -1.26 18.81
C HIS A 93 7.09 -2.58 18.80
N PHE A 94 5.82 -2.56 19.22
CA PHE A 94 4.94 -3.69 19.09
C PHE A 94 4.13 -3.58 17.81
N MET A 95 4.12 -4.67 17.05
CA MET A 95 3.38 -4.79 15.79
C MET A 95 2.47 -6.01 15.83
N THR A 96 1.39 -5.96 15.08
CA THR A 96 0.56 -7.12 14.78
C THR A 96 1.21 -7.99 13.71
N LEU A 97 0.78 -9.24 13.53
CA LEU A 97 1.20 -10.08 12.39
C LEU A 97 0.86 -9.47 11.04
N SER A 98 -0.10 -8.55 10.97
CA SER A 98 -0.43 -7.80 9.75
C SER A 98 0.55 -6.67 9.46
N GLY A 99 1.50 -6.38 10.35
CA GLY A 99 2.48 -5.31 10.22
C GLY A 99 1.95 -3.94 10.67
N ASP A 100 0.79 -3.90 11.33
CA ASP A 100 0.26 -2.66 11.86
C ASP A 100 0.90 -2.36 13.22
N GLN A 101 1.42 -1.15 13.41
CA GLN A 101 2.04 -0.72 14.66
C GLN A 101 0.98 -0.44 15.72
N ILE A 102 1.19 -0.96 16.94
CA ILE A 102 0.32 -0.73 18.08
C ILE A 102 0.83 0.47 18.87
N HIS A 103 0.01 1.50 18.96
CA HIS A 103 0.34 2.69 19.74
C HIS A 103 0.13 2.43 21.24
N LEU A 104 1.22 2.28 21.96
CA LEU A 104 1.24 2.08 23.41
C LEU A 104 1.88 3.29 24.09
N THR A 105 1.39 3.62 25.29
CA THR A 105 2.09 4.59 26.14
C THR A 105 3.41 3.98 26.66
N PRO A 106 4.43 4.78 27.05
CA PRO A 106 5.71 4.24 27.52
C PRO A 106 5.59 3.19 28.65
N MET A 107 4.64 3.40 29.57
CA MET A 107 4.41 2.46 30.68
C MET A 107 3.71 1.18 30.21
N GLN A 108 2.81 1.26 29.24
CA GLN A 108 2.18 0.09 28.63
C GLN A 108 3.18 -0.73 27.83
N HIS A 109 4.06 -0.03 27.11
CA HIS A 109 5.14 -0.62 26.36
C HIS A 109 6.08 -1.41 27.27
N ALA A 110 6.58 -0.79 28.34
CA ALA A 110 7.47 -1.43 29.29
C ALA A 110 6.81 -2.65 29.98
N LEU A 111 5.53 -2.55 30.30
CA LEU A 111 4.79 -3.69 30.88
C LEU A 111 4.68 -4.86 29.90
N LEU A 112 4.34 -4.58 28.64
CA LEU A 112 4.20 -5.63 27.62
C LEU A 112 5.56 -6.27 27.29
N GLU A 113 6.61 -5.48 27.22
CA GLU A 113 8.00 -5.95 27.06
C GLU A 113 8.39 -6.93 28.19
N MET A 114 8.05 -6.59 29.44
CA MET A 114 8.31 -7.49 30.58
C MET A 114 7.58 -8.84 30.41
N PHE A 115 6.32 -8.84 29.97
CA PHE A 115 5.59 -10.08 29.70
C PHE A 115 6.22 -10.90 28.56
N MET A 116 6.66 -10.25 27.51
CA MET A 116 7.27 -10.91 26.35
C MET A 116 8.66 -11.47 26.68
N THR A 117 9.40 -10.83 27.57
CA THR A 117 10.75 -11.26 27.99
C THR A 117 10.70 -12.37 29.03
N SER A 118 9.59 -12.53 29.75
CA SER A 118 9.43 -13.58 30.75
C SER A 118 9.14 -14.93 30.06
N ASP A 119 9.91 -15.98 30.41
CA ASP A 119 9.75 -17.33 29.83
C ASP A 119 8.35 -17.93 30.06
N THR A 120 7.72 -17.62 31.17
CA THR A 120 6.38 -18.11 31.52
C THR A 120 5.26 -17.15 31.12
N HIS A 121 5.60 -15.96 30.58
CA HIS A 121 4.64 -14.87 30.32
C HIS A 121 3.79 -14.53 31.55
N THR A 122 4.33 -14.78 32.74
CA THR A 122 3.66 -14.56 34.03
C THR A 122 4.58 -13.73 34.94
N LEU A 123 4.05 -12.66 35.47
CA LEU A 123 4.80 -11.72 36.31
C LEU A 123 4.08 -11.53 37.65
N SER A 124 4.85 -11.49 38.74
CA SER A 124 4.28 -11.16 40.05
C SER A 124 3.95 -9.67 40.14
N LYS A 125 2.90 -9.33 40.89
CA LYS A 125 2.52 -7.95 41.12
C LYS A 125 3.67 -7.09 41.67
N GLN A 126 4.44 -7.68 42.63
CA GLN A 126 5.58 -6.97 43.24
C GLN A 126 6.68 -6.71 42.24
N GLU A 127 6.99 -7.68 41.40
CA GLU A 127 8.02 -7.55 40.36
C GLU A 127 7.68 -6.43 39.40
N ILE A 128 6.42 -6.39 38.90
CA ILE A 128 5.95 -5.32 38.01
C ILE A 128 6.05 -3.96 38.71
N CYS A 129 5.57 -3.85 39.95
CA CYS A 129 5.57 -2.61 40.69
C CYS A 129 7.01 -2.10 40.93
N ASN A 130 7.91 -2.97 41.35
CA ASN A 130 9.32 -2.63 41.60
C ASN A 130 10.04 -2.16 40.34
N ARG A 131 9.73 -2.77 39.21
CA ARG A 131 10.41 -2.44 37.95
C ARG A 131 9.86 -1.18 37.30
N LEU A 132 8.55 -0.99 37.32
CA LEU A 132 7.90 0.17 36.69
C LEU A 132 7.91 1.41 37.60
N TRP A 133 7.80 1.22 38.93
CA TRP A 133 7.72 2.32 39.92
C TRP A 133 8.65 2.10 41.14
N PRO A 134 9.97 2.07 40.93
CA PRO A 134 10.92 1.75 42.00
C PRO A 134 10.88 2.77 43.17
N LYS A 135 10.39 3.98 42.92
CA LYS A 135 10.30 5.04 43.92
C LYS A 135 8.95 5.08 44.67
N LYS A 136 7.99 4.25 44.29
CA LYS A 136 6.64 4.26 44.86
C LYS A 136 6.41 3.00 45.69
N PRO A 137 6.32 3.07 47.02
CA PRO A 137 6.23 1.90 47.87
C PRO A 137 4.95 1.07 47.67
N ASP A 138 3.85 1.71 47.28
CA ASP A 138 2.62 1.03 46.87
C ASP A 138 2.11 1.59 45.54
N ALA A 139 2.32 0.83 44.48
CA ALA A 139 1.87 1.14 43.14
C ALA A 139 0.70 0.25 42.69
N SER A 140 0.04 -0.46 43.61
CA SER A 140 -1.00 -1.46 43.31
C SER A 140 -2.15 -0.89 42.50
N ASP A 141 -2.67 0.26 42.86
CA ASP A 141 -3.80 0.91 42.16
C ASP A 141 -3.37 1.45 40.80
N THR A 142 -2.12 1.93 40.73
CA THR A 142 -1.54 2.41 39.47
C THR A 142 -1.37 1.26 38.48
N LEU A 143 -0.88 0.12 38.94
CA LEU A 143 -0.76 -1.11 38.16
C LEU A 143 -2.14 -1.60 37.69
N TYR A 144 -3.14 -1.65 38.58
CA TYR A 144 -4.50 -2.04 38.21
C TYR A 144 -5.05 -1.18 37.09
N THR A 145 -4.86 0.14 37.21
CA THR A 145 -5.29 1.08 36.16
C THR A 145 -4.54 0.87 34.84
N LEU A 146 -3.25 0.59 34.91
CA LEU A 146 -2.43 0.29 33.72
C LEU A 146 -2.90 -0.99 33.02
N ILE A 147 -3.11 -2.06 33.76
CA ILE A 147 -3.64 -3.34 33.25
C ILE A 147 -5.03 -3.13 32.63
N ARG A 148 -5.92 -2.40 33.30
CA ARG A 148 -7.27 -2.11 32.78
C ARG A 148 -7.24 -1.38 31.45
N ARG A 149 -6.26 -0.50 31.25
CA ARG A 149 -6.11 0.27 29.99
C ARG A 149 -5.44 -0.52 28.86
N ILE A 150 -4.47 -1.36 29.17
CA ILE A 150 -3.75 -2.14 28.16
C ILE A 150 -4.54 -3.37 27.67
N LYS A 151 -5.35 -3.96 28.55
CA LYS A 151 -6.12 -5.18 28.25
C LYS A 151 -6.95 -5.09 26.97
N PRO A 152 -7.81 -4.08 26.76
CA PRO A 152 -8.60 -3.95 25.52
C PRO A 152 -7.73 -3.74 24.29
N ILE A 153 -6.57 -3.10 24.43
CA ILE A 153 -5.64 -2.87 23.31
C ILE A 153 -5.04 -4.19 22.85
N ILE A 154 -4.58 -5.03 23.78
CA ILE A 154 -4.02 -6.34 23.47
C ILE A 154 -5.08 -7.26 22.86
N GLU A 155 -6.28 -7.31 23.46
CA GLU A 155 -7.38 -8.16 22.98
C GLU A 155 -7.91 -7.77 21.60
N ALA A 156 -7.77 -6.49 21.23
CA ALA A 156 -8.17 -5.99 19.90
C ALA A 156 -7.14 -6.31 18.80
N HIS A 157 -5.85 -6.38 19.14
CA HIS A 157 -4.76 -6.49 18.15
C HIS A 157 -4.07 -7.86 18.17
N SER A 158 -4.44 -8.76 19.10
CA SER A 158 -3.82 -10.08 19.23
C SER A 158 -4.80 -11.14 19.71
N SER A 159 -4.37 -12.40 19.67
CA SER A 159 -5.08 -13.52 20.27
C SER A 159 -4.78 -13.70 21.75
N LEU A 160 -4.19 -12.69 22.39
CA LEU A 160 -3.76 -12.74 23.77
C LEU A 160 -4.75 -12.07 24.71
N LYS A 161 -4.74 -12.53 25.96
CA LYS A 161 -5.54 -11.99 27.06
C LYS A 161 -4.69 -11.89 28.32
N ILE A 162 -4.82 -10.79 29.04
CA ILE A 162 -4.21 -10.66 30.37
C ILE A 162 -5.18 -11.20 31.42
N GLU A 163 -4.74 -12.22 32.14
CA GLU A 163 -5.44 -12.80 33.29
C GLU A 163 -4.73 -12.44 34.59
N SER A 164 -5.53 -12.21 35.64
CA SER A 164 -5.02 -11.99 36.98
C SER A 164 -5.25 -13.26 37.83
N ASP A 165 -4.19 -13.77 38.44
CA ASP A 165 -4.31 -14.86 39.39
C ASP A 165 -4.41 -14.32 40.82
N ARG A 166 -5.65 -14.28 41.32
CA ARG A 166 -6.01 -13.86 42.68
C ARG A 166 -5.36 -12.54 43.16
N GLY A 167 -5.04 -11.64 42.22
CA GLY A 167 -4.38 -10.36 42.50
C GLY A 167 -2.91 -10.45 42.91
N LYS A 168 -2.29 -11.66 42.84
CA LYS A 168 -0.86 -11.86 43.18
C LYS A 168 0.04 -11.81 41.95
N SER A 169 -0.44 -12.30 40.82
CA SER A 169 0.29 -12.31 39.55
C SER A 169 -0.62 -11.99 38.38
N TYR A 170 -0.02 -11.65 37.28
CA TYR A 170 -0.66 -11.44 36.00
C TYR A 170 0.01 -12.34 34.97
N SER A 171 -0.78 -12.98 34.12
CA SER A 171 -0.30 -13.84 33.04
C SER A 171 -0.87 -13.42 31.70
N LEU A 172 -0.04 -13.51 30.67
CA LEU A 172 -0.43 -13.30 29.29
C LEU A 172 -0.70 -14.66 28.66
N LYS A 173 -1.97 -14.95 28.35
CA LYS A 173 -2.40 -16.25 27.81
C LYS A 173 -3.09 -16.10 26.48
N HIS A 174 -3.10 -17.17 25.70
CA HIS A 174 -3.95 -17.26 24.52
C HIS A 174 -5.43 -17.27 24.91
N ARG A 175 -6.22 -16.60 24.08
CA ARG A 175 -7.68 -16.54 24.21
C ARG A 175 -8.31 -17.84 23.76
#